data_3d370c664df0aff5f899f85e1e825704
#
_entry.id   3d370c664df0aff5f899f85e1e825704
#
_cell.length_a   1.000
_cell.length_b   1.000
_cell.length_c   1.000
_cell.angle_alpha   90.00
_cell.angle_beta   90.00
_cell.angle_gamma   90.00
#
_symmetry.space_group_name_H-M   'P 1'
#
loop_
_entity.id
_entity.type
_entity.pdbx_description
1 polymer ?
#
loop_
_entity_poly.entity_id
_entity_poly.type
_entity_poly.pdbx_seq_one_letter_code
_entity_poly.pdbx_strand_id
1 'polypeptide(L)'
;AVASHMVPLAVGSQTNGSVIRPASYCGVVGYKPTRGLISRHLVLQVSRKLDQIGVFSNSVEDAALISEQLIGYDKQDPDTSLNPKPKLLNACQQKPPMEPVLAYINLPFMKELEEDVKGGFEEIKNEIKNELKGKVDEVELPEGFRGIPEWHKIIMESDMATSFSKEYKSFKNKLSDKIVEAIERGMKYTSVEYNDALLKIEAANTYFKQFFHDYDAILTPSAAGEAPKGLEFTGNPIFCTVWTYCGMPSISLPLLQGKNGLPVGVQLVSS
;
A
#
# COMPACT_ATOMS: atom_id res chain seq x y z
N ALA A 1 3.44 16.06 9.51
CA ALA A 1 3.90 17.34 8.93
C ALA A 1 2.91 17.84 7.86
N VAL A 2 2.47 16.98 6.90
CA VAL A 2 1.50 17.39 5.85
C VAL A 2 0.15 17.75 6.49
N ALA A 3 -0.43 16.88 7.31
CA ALA A 3 -1.71 17.11 8.00
C ALA A 3 -1.71 18.38 8.88
N SER A 4 -0.57 18.77 9.40
CA SER A 4 -0.40 19.99 10.21
C SER A 4 0.03 21.21 9.41
N HIS A 5 0.04 21.12 8.07
CA HIS A 5 0.43 22.18 7.14
C HIS A 5 1.86 22.74 7.35
N MET A 6 2.74 21.98 7.99
CA MET A 6 4.16 22.36 8.14
C MET A 6 4.91 22.25 6.80
N VAL A 7 4.51 21.31 5.95
CA VAL A 7 4.99 21.13 4.58
C VAL A 7 3.82 20.81 3.66
N PRO A 8 3.84 21.24 2.39
CA PRO A 8 2.76 20.93 1.46
C PRO A 8 2.72 19.47 1.03
N LEU A 9 3.88 18.83 0.96
CA LEU A 9 4.08 17.48 0.42
C LEU A 9 5.14 16.75 1.25
N ALA A 10 5.07 15.41 1.27
CA ALA A 10 6.12 14.56 1.83
C ALA A 10 6.32 13.31 0.97
N VAL A 11 7.52 12.77 1.02
CA VAL A 11 7.88 11.49 0.38
C VAL A 11 8.12 10.46 1.47
N GLY A 12 7.67 9.24 1.25
CA GLY A 12 7.90 8.12 2.14
C GLY A 12 8.16 6.83 1.37
N SER A 13 8.46 5.77 2.08
CA SER A 13 8.60 4.44 1.51
C SER A 13 7.63 3.46 2.17
N GLN A 14 7.25 2.44 1.43
CA GLN A 14 6.36 1.37 1.91
C GLN A 14 6.94 0.00 1.55
N THR A 15 7.19 -0.80 2.58
CA THR A 15 7.54 -2.21 2.44
C THR A 15 6.32 -3.10 2.69
N ASN A 16 5.35 -2.62 3.48
CA ASN A 16 4.07 -3.28 3.72
C ASN A 16 2.92 -2.26 3.65
N GLY A 17 2.76 -1.37 4.65
CA GLY A 17 1.67 -0.39 4.72
C GLY A 17 2.14 1.03 5.06
N SER A 18 3.43 1.35 4.95
CA SER A 18 4.04 2.54 5.56
C SER A 18 3.75 3.88 4.86
N VAL A 19 3.06 3.90 3.73
CA VAL A 19 2.51 5.10 3.08
C VAL A 19 1.00 5.16 3.27
N ILE A 20 0.29 4.13 2.87
CA ILE A 20 -1.17 4.07 2.85
C ILE A 20 -1.75 4.15 4.26
N ARG A 21 -1.24 3.33 5.20
CA ARG A 21 -1.71 3.29 6.58
C ARG A 21 -1.51 4.62 7.33
N PRO A 22 -0.31 5.23 7.40
CA PRO A 22 -0.15 6.52 8.08
C PRO A 22 -0.91 7.66 7.39
N ALA A 23 -1.14 7.62 6.07
CA ALA A 23 -2.00 8.57 5.38
C ALA A 23 -3.43 8.51 5.93
N SER A 24 -3.98 7.29 6.08
CA SER A 24 -5.27 7.04 6.73
C SER A 24 -5.34 7.66 8.13
N TYR A 25 -4.35 7.35 8.97
CA TYR A 25 -4.31 7.82 10.37
C TYR A 25 -4.13 9.32 10.52
N CYS A 26 -3.50 9.96 9.56
CA CYS A 26 -3.25 11.41 9.58
C CYS A 26 -4.31 12.22 8.83
N GLY A 27 -5.28 11.59 8.18
CA GLY A 27 -6.30 12.28 7.42
C GLY A 27 -5.76 13.03 6.20
N VAL A 28 -4.79 12.44 5.50
CA VAL A 28 -4.19 13.00 4.29
C VAL A 28 -4.28 12.00 3.13
N VAL A 29 -4.10 12.50 1.92
CA VAL A 29 -3.94 11.64 0.75
C VAL A 29 -2.56 10.97 0.80
N GLY A 30 -2.53 9.64 0.69
CA GLY A 30 -1.30 8.88 0.52
C GLY A 30 -1.35 8.12 -0.79
N TYR A 31 -0.39 8.33 -1.67
CA TYR A 31 -0.32 7.62 -2.95
C TYR A 31 0.98 6.83 -3.07
N LYS A 32 0.84 5.56 -3.33
CA LYS A 32 1.92 4.62 -3.64
C LYS A 32 1.75 4.18 -5.10
N PRO A 33 2.58 4.68 -6.02
CA PRO A 33 2.56 4.25 -7.42
C PRO A 33 2.90 2.77 -7.59
N THR A 34 2.72 2.24 -8.78
CA THR A 34 3.20 0.91 -9.17
C THR A 34 4.70 0.79 -8.84
N ARG A 35 5.10 -0.36 -8.31
CA ARG A 35 6.51 -0.65 -7.99
C ARG A 35 7.42 -0.43 -9.21
N GLY A 36 8.55 0.22 -8.98
CA GLY A 36 9.55 0.51 -10.02
C GLY A 36 9.27 1.77 -10.85
N LEU A 37 8.19 2.52 -10.58
CA LEU A 37 7.98 3.80 -11.25
C LEU A 37 8.82 4.93 -10.65
N ILE A 38 9.04 4.93 -9.33
CA ILE A 38 9.89 5.90 -8.63
C ILE A 38 11.13 5.18 -8.12
N SER A 39 12.31 5.74 -8.39
CA SER A 39 13.59 5.22 -7.93
C SER A 39 13.69 5.18 -6.41
N ARG A 40 14.31 4.11 -5.91
CA ARG A 40 14.66 3.92 -4.48
C ARG A 40 16.15 4.15 -4.23
N HIS A 41 16.88 4.65 -5.22
CA HIS A 41 18.30 4.95 -5.06
C HIS A 41 18.51 5.93 -3.89
N LEU A 42 19.48 5.64 -3.03
CA LEU A 42 19.79 6.34 -1.78
C LEU A 42 18.70 6.26 -0.69
N VAL A 43 17.65 5.48 -0.87
CA VAL A 43 16.68 5.16 0.18
C VAL A 43 17.16 3.93 0.94
N LEU A 44 17.01 3.94 2.27
CA LEU A 44 17.33 2.76 3.10
C LEU A 44 16.48 1.57 2.65
N GLN A 45 17.15 0.54 2.15
CA GLN A 45 16.48 -0.65 1.63
C GLN A 45 16.14 -1.61 2.78
N VAL A 46 14.87 -1.94 2.91
CA VAL A 46 14.36 -3.01 3.77
C VAL A 46 14.23 -4.30 2.96
N SER A 47 13.47 -4.25 1.86
CA SER A 47 13.27 -5.36 0.93
C SER A 47 13.35 -4.86 -0.50
N ARG A 48 14.29 -5.39 -1.28
CA ARG A 48 14.39 -5.02 -2.69
C ARG A 48 13.11 -5.32 -3.46
N LYS A 49 12.42 -6.41 -3.12
CA LYS A 49 11.23 -6.85 -3.85
C LYS A 49 9.96 -6.09 -3.46
N LEU A 50 9.87 -5.63 -2.20
CA LEU A 50 8.65 -5.05 -1.66
C LEU A 50 8.69 -3.52 -1.55
N ASP A 51 9.88 -2.92 -1.37
CA ASP A 51 10.00 -1.47 -1.16
C ASP A 51 9.49 -0.67 -2.35
N GLN A 52 8.66 0.31 -2.05
CA GLN A 52 8.05 1.23 -3.01
C GLN A 52 8.05 2.64 -2.43
N ILE A 53 8.32 3.62 -3.27
CA ILE A 53 8.24 5.03 -2.87
C ILE A 53 6.79 5.50 -3.05
N GLY A 54 6.33 6.32 -2.12
CA GLY A 54 5.05 6.97 -2.18
C GLY A 54 5.11 8.40 -1.66
N VAL A 55 3.99 9.08 -1.75
CA VAL A 55 3.87 10.50 -1.43
C VAL A 55 2.68 10.76 -0.51
N PHE A 56 2.73 11.87 0.21
CA PHE A 56 1.66 12.38 1.06
C PHE A 56 1.34 13.81 0.66
N SER A 57 0.07 14.16 0.61
CA SER A 57 -0.43 15.49 0.25
C SER A 57 -1.80 15.75 0.87
N ASN A 58 -2.29 16.98 0.77
CA ASN A 58 -3.64 17.35 1.21
C ASN A 58 -4.70 17.19 0.10
N SER A 59 -4.26 16.99 -1.16
CA SER A 59 -5.16 16.78 -2.31
C SER A 59 -4.65 15.67 -3.23
N VAL A 60 -5.54 15.13 -4.05
CA VAL A 60 -5.18 14.12 -5.08
C VAL A 60 -4.33 14.77 -6.17
N GLU A 61 -4.62 16.00 -6.54
CA GLU A 61 -3.87 16.79 -7.53
C GLU A 61 -2.42 17.00 -7.10
N ASP A 62 -2.19 17.34 -5.83
CA ASP A 62 -0.82 17.49 -5.30
C ASP A 62 -0.07 16.16 -5.27
N ALA A 63 -0.75 15.06 -4.90
CA ALA A 63 -0.17 13.72 -4.98
C ALA A 63 0.21 13.35 -6.42
N ALA A 64 -0.65 13.67 -7.39
CA ALA A 64 -0.41 13.45 -8.80
C ALA A 64 0.77 14.29 -9.30
N LEU A 65 0.78 15.60 -8.96
CA LEU A 65 1.83 16.54 -9.36
C LEU A 65 3.21 16.07 -8.90
N ILE A 66 3.38 15.80 -7.62
CA ILE A 66 4.69 15.37 -7.08
C ILE A 66 5.10 13.99 -7.63
N SER A 67 4.16 13.04 -7.73
CA SER A 67 4.46 11.71 -8.26
C SER A 67 4.90 11.78 -9.72
N GLU A 68 4.26 12.61 -10.53
CA GLU A 68 4.64 12.83 -11.92
C GLU A 68 6.08 13.38 -12.04
N GLN A 69 6.54 14.19 -11.09
CA GLN A 69 7.94 14.66 -11.07
C GLN A 69 8.94 13.57 -10.66
N LEU A 70 8.56 12.72 -9.71
CA LEU A 70 9.42 11.66 -9.17
C LEU A 70 9.49 10.41 -10.08
N ILE A 71 8.44 10.14 -10.87
CA ILE A 71 8.38 8.98 -11.78
C ILE A 71 9.41 9.15 -12.91
N GLY A 72 10.23 8.12 -13.09
CA GLY A 72 11.20 8.08 -14.18
C GLY A 72 12.22 6.95 -14.05
N TYR A 73 12.92 6.70 -15.16
CA TYR A 73 14.01 5.74 -15.19
C TYR A 73 15.24 6.29 -14.45
N ASP A 74 15.81 5.45 -13.58
CA ASP A 74 17.08 5.69 -12.92
C ASP A 74 18.01 4.48 -13.11
N LYS A 75 19.12 4.66 -13.82
CA LYS A 75 20.12 3.60 -14.03
C LYS A 75 20.73 3.04 -12.75
N GLN A 76 20.59 3.74 -11.63
CA GLN A 76 21.11 3.34 -10.33
C GLN A 76 20.10 2.50 -9.52
N ASP A 77 18.83 2.48 -9.91
CA ASP A 77 17.83 1.53 -9.40
C ASP A 77 17.42 0.55 -10.51
N PRO A 78 17.94 -0.69 -10.50
CA PRO A 78 17.71 -1.67 -11.55
C PRO A 78 16.25 -2.17 -11.64
N ASP A 79 15.40 -1.79 -10.69
CA ASP A 79 13.98 -2.13 -10.73
C ASP A 79 13.12 -1.05 -11.41
N THR A 80 13.72 0.09 -11.80
CA THR A 80 13.08 1.08 -12.66
C THR A 80 13.20 0.70 -14.13
N SER A 81 12.22 1.11 -14.94
CA SER A 81 12.19 0.82 -16.38
C SER A 81 11.93 2.07 -17.21
N LEU A 82 12.39 2.04 -18.47
CA LEU A 82 12.14 3.09 -19.44
C LEU A 82 10.69 3.01 -19.91
N ASN A 83 9.81 3.74 -19.24
CA ASN A 83 8.41 3.87 -19.60
C ASN A 83 8.09 5.34 -19.91
N PRO A 84 7.10 5.60 -20.78
CA PRO A 84 6.57 6.95 -20.94
C PRO A 84 6.11 7.50 -19.58
N LYS A 85 6.45 8.76 -19.31
CA LYS A 85 6.04 9.42 -18.08
C LYS A 85 4.52 9.61 -18.08
N PRO A 86 3.77 9.09 -17.07
CA PRO A 86 2.33 9.27 -17.04
C PRO A 86 1.99 10.74 -16.77
N LYS A 87 0.88 11.22 -17.33
CA LYS A 87 0.34 12.56 -17.10
C LYS A 87 -0.70 12.51 -15.98
N LEU A 88 -0.25 12.25 -14.74
CA LEU A 88 -1.13 12.01 -13.61
C LEU A 88 -1.98 13.23 -13.25
N LEU A 89 -1.39 14.42 -13.23
CA LEU A 89 -2.12 15.66 -12.94
C LEU A 89 -3.21 15.94 -13.98
N ASN A 90 -2.91 15.70 -15.25
CA ASN A 90 -3.92 15.86 -16.30
C ASN A 90 -5.04 14.81 -16.15
N ALA A 91 -4.70 13.57 -15.80
CA ALA A 91 -5.68 12.51 -15.61
C ALA A 91 -6.65 12.79 -14.45
N CYS A 92 -6.16 13.28 -13.31
CA CYS A 92 -7.04 13.56 -12.17
C CYS A 92 -7.94 14.79 -12.36
N GLN A 93 -7.64 15.68 -13.33
CA GLN A 93 -8.47 16.82 -13.69
C GLN A 93 -9.56 16.50 -14.72
N GLN A 94 -9.51 15.32 -15.32
CA GLN A 94 -10.50 14.90 -16.30
C GLN A 94 -11.67 14.17 -15.62
N LYS A 95 -12.86 14.35 -16.19
CA LYS A 95 -14.00 13.50 -15.78
C LYS A 95 -13.79 12.10 -16.31
N PRO A 96 -14.14 11.06 -15.53
CA PRO A 96 -14.14 9.69 -16.02
C PRO A 96 -14.99 9.58 -17.29
N PRO A 97 -14.56 8.86 -18.31
CA PRO A 97 -15.32 8.71 -19.56
C PRO A 97 -16.60 7.87 -19.40
N MET A 98 -16.64 7.04 -18.36
CA MET A 98 -17.77 6.17 -18.01
C MET A 98 -17.99 6.15 -16.50
N GLU A 99 -19.14 5.67 -16.07
CA GLU A 99 -19.42 5.43 -14.66
C GLU A 99 -18.49 4.34 -14.11
N PRO A 100 -17.90 4.51 -12.91
CA PRO A 100 -16.91 3.57 -12.37
C PRO A 100 -17.54 2.23 -11.98
N VAL A 101 -16.84 1.15 -12.29
CA VAL A 101 -17.16 -0.20 -11.82
C VAL A 101 -16.08 -0.64 -10.83
N LEU A 102 -16.44 -0.68 -9.55
CA LEU A 102 -15.51 -0.99 -8.47
C LEU A 102 -15.79 -2.36 -7.87
N ALA A 103 -14.76 -3.01 -7.38
CA ALA A 103 -14.86 -4.23 -6.58
C ALA A 103 -14.56 -3.93 -5.12
N TYR A 104 -15.50 -4.15 -4.21
CA TYR A 104 -15.24 -4.21 -2.78
C TYR A 104 -14.80 -5.62 -2.42
N ILE A 105 -13.52 -5.78 -2.06
CA ILE A 105 -12.96 -7.11 -1.83
C ILE A 105 -13.08 -7.50 -0.36
N ASN A 106 -13.76 -8.62 -0.10
CA ASN A 106 -13.79 -9.30 1.19
C ASN A 106 -12.47 -10.03 1.41
N LEU A 107 -11.54 -9.37 2.11
CA LEU A 107 -10.26 -9.95 2.49
C LEU A 107 -10.42 -10.93 3.67
N PRO A 108 -9.59 -11.97 3.76
CA PRO A 108 -9.69 -12.98 4.84
C PRO A 108 -9.58 -12.43 6.27
N PHE A 109 -9.11 -11.19 6.39
CA PHE A 109 -8.89 -10.48 7.65
C PHE A 109 -9.87 -9.32 7.90
N MET A 110 -11.00 -9.27 7.16
CA MET A 110 -12.06 -8.25 7.40
C MET A 110 -12.62 -8.25 8.82
N LYS A 111 -12.45 -9.35 9.57
CA LYS A 111 -12.78 -9.41 11.00
C LYS A 111 -11.98 -8.43 11.88
N GLU A 112 -10.83 -7.96 11.39
CA GLU A 112 -10.01 -6.96 12.08
C GLU A 112 -10.52 -5.53 11.85
N LEU A 113 -11.46 -5.32 10.91
CA LEU A 113 -12.04 -4.02 10.62
C LEU A 113 -13.00 -3.60 11.73
N GLU A 114 -12.86 -2.38 12.24
CA GLU A 114 -13.75 -1.79 13.24
C GLU A 114 -15.17 -1.61 12.68
N GLU A 115 -16.20 -1.77 13.53
CA GLU A 115 -17.62 -1.78 13.09
C GLU A 115 -18.08 -0.44 12.50
N ASP A 116 -17.61 0.68 13.04
CA ASP A 116 -17.89 2.01 12.50
C ASP A 116 -17.28 2.20 11.10
N VAL A 117 -16.10 1.63 10.86
CA VAL A 117 -15.49 1.64 9.51
C VAL A 117 -16.29 0.78 8.52
N LYS A 118 -16.80 -0.36 8.96
CA LYS A 118 -17.71 -1.17 8.13
C LYS A 118 -18.95 -0.38 7.72
N GLY A 119 -19.58 0.31 8.67
CA GLY A 119 -20.69 1.20 8.41
C GLY A 119 -20.36 2.28 7.40
N GLY A 120 -19.22 2.94 7.55
CA GLY A 120 -18.74 3.97 6.61
C GLY A 120 -18.52 3.44 5.19
N PHE A 121 -18.05 2.18 5.03
CA PHE A 121 -17.96 1.57 3.69
C PHE A 121 -19.30 1.32 3.06
N GLU A 122 -20.34 0.95 3.85
CA GLU A 122 -21.71 0.85 3.32
C GLU A 122 -22.24 2.20 2.83
N GLU A 123 -21.96 3.28 3.54
CA GLU A 123 -22.30 4.64 3.12
C GLU A 123 -21.59 5.01 1.81
N ILE A 124 -20.27 4.79 1.72
CA ILE A 124 -19.50 5.07 0.48
C ILE A 124 -20.02 4.26 -0.71
N LYS A 125 -20.33 2.96 -0.53
CA LYS A 125 -20.90 2.14 -1.60
C LYS A 125 -22.24 2.73 -2.11
N ASN A 126 -23.06 3.22 -1.19
CA ASN A 126 -24.33 3.87 -1.54
C ASN A 126 -24.12 5.23 -2.23
N GLU A 127 -23.16 6.04 -1.80
CA GLU A 127 -22.82 7.31 -2.45
C GLU A 127 -22.30 7.08 -3.88
N ILE A 128 -21.39 6.11 -4.07
CA ILE A 128 -20.89 5.75 -5.40
C ILE A 128 -22.04 5.38 -6.33
N LYS A 129 -22.99 4.59 -5.84
CA LYS A 129 -24.15 4.16 -6.63
C LYS A 129 -25.10 5.32 -6.94
N ASN A 130 -25.38 6.18 -5.97
CA ASN A 130 -26.43 7.19 -6.10
C ASN A 130 -25.92 8.46 -6.78
N GLU A 131 -24.74 8.95 -6.39
CA GLU A 131 -24.20 10.22 -6.85
C GLU A 131 -23.32 10.06 -8.11
N LEU A 132 -22.50 9.01 -8.17
CA LEU A 132 -21.62 8.76 -9.30
C LEU A 132 -22.22 7.81 -10.34
N LYS A 133 -23.42 7.23 -10.06
CA LYS A 133 -24.05 6.17 -10.86
C LYS A 133 -23.13 4.98 -11.12
N GLY A 134 -22.11 4.84 -10.30
CA GLY A 134 -21.15 3.76 -10.37
C GLY A 134 -21.70 2.45 -9.83
N LYS A 135 -20.98 1.39 -10.09
CA LYS A 135 -21.28 0.05 -9.58
C LYS A 135 -20.22 -0.39 -8.59
N VAL A 136 -20.62 -0.99 -7.48
CA VAL A 136 -19.72 -1.63 -6.53
C VAL A 136 -20.19 -3.06 -6.31
N ASP A 137 -19.38 -4.03 -6.75
CA ASP A 137 -19.61 -5.46 -6.53
C ASP A 137 -18.82 -5.94 -5.31
N GLU A 138 -19.43 -6.77 -4.49
CA GLU A 138 -18.71 -7.48 -3.43
C GLU A 138 -18.05 -8.73 -4.02
N VAL A 139 -16.74 -8.84 -3.86
CA VAL A 139 -15.96 -9.91 -4.46
C VAL A 139 -15.10 -10.58 -3.41
N GLU A 140 -15.06 -11.90 -3.42
CA GLU A 140 -14.13 -12.69 -2.62
C GLU A 140 -12.90 -13.07 -3.46
N LEU A 141 -11.71 -12.92 -2.88
CA LEU A 141 -10.50 -13.43 -3.51
C LEU A 141 -10.45 -14.96 -3.42
N PRO A 142 -9.86 -15.64 -4.42
CA PRO A 142 -9.60 -17.07 -4.36
C PRO A 142 -8.87 -17.45 -3.08
N GLU A 143 -9.14 -18.65 -2.56
CA GLU A 143 -8.59 -19.12 -1.28
C GLU A 143 -7.06 -19.08 -1.22
N GLY A 144 -6.39 -19.28 -2.35
CA GLY A 144 -4.93 -19.15 -2.46
C GLY A 144 -4.37 -17.80 -1.99
N PHE A 145 -5.16 -16.75 -2.02
CA PHE A 145 -4.73 -15.42 -1.55
C PHE A 145 -4.60 -15.29 -0.03
N ARG A 146 -5.17 -16.22 0.74
CA ARG A 146 -5.03 -16.26 2.20
C ARG A 146 -3.59 -16.42 2.67
N GLY A 147 -2.70 -16.98 1.84
CA GLY A 147 -1.28 -17.14 2.13
C GLY A 147 -0.44 -15.87 1.93
N ILE A 148 -0.96 -14.84 1.28
CA ILE A 148 -0.17 -13.64 0.94
C ILE A 148 0.48 -12.97 2.15
N PRO A 149 -0.17 -12.79 3.31
CA PRO A 149 0.49 -12.19 4.47
C PRO A 149 1.74 -12.96 4.91
N GLU A 150 1.72 -14.27 4.89
CA GLU A 150 2.88 -15.09 5.25
C GLU A 150 3.97 -15.04 4.17
N TRP A 151 3.62 -15.12 2.89
CA TRP A 151 4.60 -15.00 1.80
C TRP A 151 5.24 -13.62 1.77
N HIS A 152 4.45 -12.56 1.99
CA HIS A 152 4.98 -11.21 2.15
C HIS A 152 5.99 -11.13 3.28
N LYS A 153 5.68 -11.72 4.44
CA LYS A 153 6.54 -11.76 5.62
C LYS A 153 7.84 -12.51 5.36
N ILE A 154 7.76 -13.69 4.71
CA ILE A 154 8.95 -14.48 4.31
C ILE A 154 9.89 -13.62 3.46
N ILE A 155 9.36 -12.93 2.43
CA ILE A 155 10.17 -12.07 1.56
C ILE A 155 10.77 -10.91 2.36
N MET A 156 9.94 -10.20 3.12
CA MET A 156 10.36 -9.01 3.87
C MET A 156 11.46 -9.33 4.88
N GLU A 157 11.27 -10.35 5.70
CA GLU A 157 12.21 -10.72 6.76
C GLU A 157 13.51 -11.32 6.20
N SER A 158 13.44 -12.12 5.13
CA SER A 158 14.63 -12.64 4.44
C SER A 158 15.45 -11.52 3.81
N ASP A 159 14.78 -10.56 3.15
CA ASP A 159 15.44 -9.39 2.58
C ASP A 159 16.04 -8.51 3.69
N MET A 160 15.35 -8.31 4.82
CA MET A 160 15.88 -7.60 5.98
C MET A 160 17.16 -8.26 6.52
N ALA A 161 17.18 -9.58 6.63
CA ALA A 161 18.37 -10.31 7.08
C ALA A 161 19.59 -10.07 6.17
N THR A 162 19.36 -9.87 4.89
CA THR A 162 20.39 -9.53 3.90
C THR A 162 20.76 -8.04 3.98
N SER A 163 19.77 -7.16 3.91
CA SER A 163 19.94 -5.69 3.84
C SER A 163 20.62 -5.13 5.09
N PHE A 164 20.25 -5.63 6.26
CA PHE A 164 20.81 -5.20 7.56
C PHE A 164 21.90 -6.12 8.12
N SER A 165 22.48 -6.99 7.29
CA SER A 165 23.49 -7.96 7.75
C SER A 165 24.72 -7.30 8.39
N LYS A 166 25.15 -6.14 7.90
CA LYS A 166 26.27 -5.37 8.42
C LYS A 166 25.95 -4.77 9.79
N GLU A 167 24.81 -4.12 9.89
CA GLU A 167 24.30 -3.49 11.11
C GLU A 167 24.07 -4.54 12.19
N TYR A 168 23.49 -5.68 11.83
CA TYR A 168 23.27 -6.80 12.75
C TYR A 168 24.58 -7.36 13.28
N LYS A 169 25.59 -7.57 12.42
CA LYS A 169 26.89 -8.09 12.85
C LYS A 169 27.70 -7.12 13.72
N SER A 170 27.66 -5.83 13.38
CA SER A 170 28.54 -4.83 14.01
C SER A 170 27.87 -4.03 15.13
N PHE A 171 26.55 -3.91 15.12
CA PHE A 171 25.80 -3.00 15.98
C PHE A 171 24.48 -3.59 16.49
N LYS A 172 24.39 -4.92 16.67
CA LYS A 172 23.16 -5.61 17.12
C LYS A 172 22.54 -4.96 18.36
N ASN A 173 23.36 -4.54 19.32
CA ASN A 173 22.92 -3.90 20.56
C ASN A 173 22.36 -2.48 20.40
N LYS A 174 22.44 -1.90 19.18
CA LYS A 174 21.86 -0.59 18.84
C LYS A 174 20.57 -0.73 18.01
N LEU A 175 20.24 -1.92 17.58
CA LEU A 175 18.99 -2.21 16.88
C LEU A 175 17.87 -2.45 17.91
N SER A 176 16.64 -2.11 17.56
CA SER A 176 15.49 -2.45 18.40
C SER A 176 15.25 -3.96 18.40
N ASP A 177 14.71 -4.48 19.48
CA ASP A 177 14.38 -5.91 19.61
C ASP A 177 13.52 -6.41 18.45
N LYS A 178 12.52 -5.64 18.04
CA LYS A 178 11.64 -5.96 16.89
C LYS A 178 12.40 -6.16 15.58
N ILE A 179 13.42 -5.32 15.31
CA ILE A 179 14.27 -5.46 14.12
C ILE A 179 15.15 -6.69 14.24
N VAL A 180 15.76 -6.90 15.40
CA VAL A 180 16.61 -8.08 15.67
C VAL A 180 15.81 -9.36 15.47
N GLU A 181 14.62 -9.47 16.06
CA GLU A 181 13.75 -10.62 15.90
C GLU A 181 13.36 -10.88 14.44
N ALA A 182 13.02 -9.83 13.67
CA ALA A 182 12.68 -9.97 12.27
C ALA A 182 13.86 -10.48 11.44
N ILE A 183 15.06 -9.95 11.67
CA ILE A 183 16.31 -10.43 11.03
C ILE A 183 16.56 -11.90 11.39
N GLU A 184 16.42 -12.27 12.66
CA GLU A 184 16.67 -13.65 13.13
C GLU A 184 15.63 -14.65 12.59
N ARG A 185 14.39 -14.24 12.38
CA ARG A 185 13.39 -15.06 11.65
C ARG A 185 13.77 -15.16 10.18
N GLY A 186 14.15 -14.04 9.55
CA GLY A 186 14.58 -14.01 8.15
C GLY A 186 15.76 -14.92 7.84
N MET A 187 16.70 -15.06 8.78
CA MET A 187 17.84 -15.99 8.67
C MET A 187 17.43 -17.48 8.69
N LYS A 188 16.23 -17.81 9.16
CA LYS A 188 15.75 -19.20 9.26
C LYS A 188 14.98 -19.64 8.03
N TYR A 189 14.44 -18.73 7.23
CA TYR A 189 13.77 -19.10 5.99
C TYR A 189 14.76 -19.70 4.98
N THR A 190 14.31 -20.74 4.33
CA THR A 190 15.09 -21.40 3.28
C THR A 190 14.99 -20.66 1.96
N SER A 191 15.95 -20.88 1.07
CA SER A 191 15.87 -20.35 -0.30
C SER A 191 14.66 -20.91 -1.06
N VAL A 192 14.18 -22.11 -0.71
CA VAL A 192 12.98 -22.70 -1.32
C VAL A 192 11.74 -21.91 -0.91
N GLU A 193 11.55 -21.63 0.38
CA GLU A 193 10.42 -20.83 0.88
C GLU A 193 10.41 -19.43 0.30
N TYR A 194 11.57 -18.78 0.24
CA TYR A 194 11.72 -17.44 -0.33
C TYR A 194 11.37 -17.42 -1.82
N ASN A 195 11.90 -18.35 -2.60
CA ASN A 195 11.62 -18.41 -4.04
C ASN A 195 10.17 -18.81 -4.34
N ASP A 196 9.58 -19.71 -3.56
CA ASP A 196 8.16 -20.05 -3.65
C ASP A 196 7.28 -18.82 -3.40
N ALA A 197 7.59 -18.03 -2.36
CA ALA A 197 6.90 -16.78 -2.07
C ALA A 197 7.03 -15.76 -3.21
N LEU A 198 8.18 -15.66 -3.87
CA LEU A 198 8.37 -14.80 -5.04
C LEU A 198 7.54 -15.25 -6.25
N LEU A 199 7.51 -16.55 -6.55
CA LEU A 199 6.72 -17.09 -7.67
C LEU A 199 5.22 -16.84 -7.50
N LYS A 200 4.72 -16.84 -6.27
CA LYS A 200 3.32 -16.55 -5.98
C LYS A 200 2.93 -15.09 -6.23
N ILE A 201 3.89 -14.14 -6.24
CA ILE A 201 3.63 -12.76 -6.70
C ILE A 201 3.18 -12.77 -8.18
N GLU A 202 3.85 -13.55 -9.03
CA GLU A 202 3.54 -13.62 -10.45
C GLU A 202 2.15 -14.22 -10.69
N ALA A 203 1.80 -15.27 -9.93
CA ALA A 203 0.47 -15.87 -9.99
C ALA A 203 -0.62 -14.88 -9.55
N ALA A 204 -0.40 -14.15 -8.44
CA ALA A 204 -1.33 -13.13 -7.97
C ALA A 204 -1.50 -12.00 -8.99
N ASN A 205 -0.40 -11.52 -9.59
CA ASN A 205 -0.44 -10.46 -10.60
C ASN A 205 -1.14 -10.93 -11.88
N THR A 206 -0.99 -12.20 -12.27
CA THR A 206 -1.71 -12.77 -13.41
C THR A 206 -3.23 -12.78 -13.17
N TYR A 207 -3.67 -13.14 -11.96
CA TYR A 207 -5.07 -13.04 -11.57
C TYR A 207 -5.59 -11.60 -11.64
N PHE A 208 -4.89 -10.65 -11.01
CA PHE A 208 -5.34 -9.25 -11.00
C PHE A 208 -5.32 -8.61 -12.39
N LYS A 209 -4.41 -9.01 -13.26
CA LYS A 209 -4.44 -8.54 -14.66
C LYS A 209 -5.74 -8.92 -15.37
N GLN A 210 -6.29 -10.10 -15.09
CA GLN A 210 -7.60 -10.50 -15.63
C GLN A 210 -8.73 -9.80 -14.88
N PHE A 211 -8.63 -9.67 -13.58
CA PHE A 211 -9.60 -9.00 -12.72
C PHE A 211 -9.90 -7.56 -13.16
N PHE A 212 -8.87 -6.80 -13.50
CA PHE A 212 -9.02 -5.41 -13.98
C PHE A 212 -9.51 -5.28 -15.44
N HIS A 213 -9.92 -6.36 -16.09
CA HIS A 213 -10.74 -6.26 -17.30
C HIS A 213 -12.20 -5.96 -16.98
N ASP A 214 -12.67 -6.34 -15.79
CA ASP A 214 -14.06 -6.19 -15.36
C ASP A 214 -14.26 -5.02 -14.38
N TYR A 215 -13.19 -4.56 -13.73
CA TYR A 215 -13.22 -3.52 -12.69
C TYR A 215 -12.18 -2.44 -12.94
N ASP A 216 -12.58 -1.17 -12.73
CA ASP A 216 -11.67 -0.01 -12.84
C ASP A 216 -10.73 0.09 -11.64
N ALA A 217 -11.24 -0.23 -10.44
CA ALA A 217 -10.45 -0.25 -9.23
C ALA A 217 -11.06 -1.17 -8.15
N ILE A 218 -10.22 -1.53 -7.19
CA ILE A 218 -10.62 -2.19 -5.95
C ILE A 218 -10.82 -1.12 -4.89
N LEU A 219 -11.96 -1.18 -4.21
CA LEU A 219 -12.29 -0.40 -3.03
C LEU A 219 -12.00 -1.25 -1.78
N THR A 220 -11.19 -0.75 -0.84
CA THR A 220 -10.78 -1.52 0.34
C THR A 220 -10.35 -0.58 1.48
N PRO A 221 -10.32 -1.02 2.76
CA PRO A 221 -9.81 -0.20 3.85
C PRO A 221 -8.31 0.12 3.70
N SER A 222 -7.90 1.32 4.10
CA SER A 222 -6.47 1.68 4.22
C SER A 222 -5.86 1.16 5.53
N ALA A 223 -6.68 1.01 6.57
CA ALA A 223 -6.34 0.52 7.90
C ALA A 223 -7.57 -0.12 8.57
N ALA A 224 -7.38 -0.83 9.68
CA ALA A 224 -8.47 -1.50 10.39
C ALA A 224 -9.48 -0.53 11.04
N GLY A 225 -9.04 0.68 11.34
CA GLY A 225 -9.80 1.71 12.02
C GLY A 225 -8.97 2.96 12.23
N GLU A 226 -9.23 3.67 13.32
CA GLU A 226 -8.48 4.85 13.74
C GLU A 226 -7.03 4.53 14.14
N ALA A 227 -6.19 5.57 14.23
CA ALA A 227 -4.82 5.43 14.73
C ALA A 227 -4.82 4.83 16.16
N PRO A 228 -3.97 3.81 16.42
CA PRO A 228 -3.81 3.27 17.77
C PRO A 228 -3.36 4.34 18.76
N LYS A 229 -3.88 4.27 19.98
CA LYS A 229 -3.48 5.18 21.05
C LYS A 229 -2.06 4.87 21.53
N GLY A 230 -1.25 5.91 21.71
CA GLY A 230 0.13 5.80 22.20
C GLY A 230 1.17 5.65 21.10
N LEU A 231 2.41 5.34 21.46
CA LEU A 231 3.57 5.28 20.56
C LEU A 231 4.15 3.86 20.38
N GLU A 232 3.64 2.89 21.10
CA GLU A 232 4.19 1.52 21.16
C GLU A 232 3.84 0.68 19.92
N PHE A 233 2.75 1.06 19.22
CA PHE A 233 2.24 0.32 18.09
C PHE A 233 1.79 1.27 16.97
N THR A 234 2.28 1.03 15.76
CA THR A 234 2.00 1.87 14.58
C THR A 234 0.79 1.38 13.76
N GLY A 235 0.01 0.45 14.29
CA GLY A 235 -1.14 -0.17 13.62
C GLY A 235 -0.76 -1.37 12.74
N ASN A 236 -1.76 -2.21 12.44
CA ASN A 236 -1.59 -3.39 11.60
C ASN A 236 -1.64 -2.99 10.10
N PRO A 237 -0.61 -3.34 9.28
CA PRO A 237 -0.60 -3.02 7.86
C PRO A 237 -1.39 -4.00 6.98
N ILE A 238 -2.13 -4.93 7.56
CA ILE A 238 -2.71 -6.10 6.87
C ILE A 238 -3.56 -5.72 5.65
N PHE A 239 -4.31 -4.60 5.70
CA PHE A 239 -5.13 -4.11 4.60
C PHE A 239 -4.32 -3.55 3.41
N CYS A 240 -3.01 -3.30 3.60
CA CYS A 240 -2.08 -2.86 2.55
C CYS A 240 -1.25 -4.02 1.98
N THR A 241 -1.17 -5.15 2.71
CA THR A 241 -0.20 -6.23 2.46
C THR A 241 -0.34 -6.82 1.07
N VAL A 242 -1.56 -7.14 0.63
CA VAL A 242 -1.84 -7.74 -0.69
C VAL A 242 -1.33 -6.84 -1.82
N TRP A 243 -1.65 -5.56 -1.73
CA TRP A 243 -1.35 -4.57 -2.77
C TRP A 243 0.13 -4.23 -2.85
N THR A 244 0.80 -4.19 -1.70
CA THR A 244 2.26 -4.02 -1.64
C THR A 244 2.98 -5.26 -2.17
N TYR A 245 2.53 -6.45 -1.80
CA TYR A 245 3.05 -7.72 -2.28
C TYR A 245 2.97 -7.84 -3.80
N CYS A 246 1.83 -7.47 -4.38
CA CYS A 246 1.61 -7.45 -5.83
C CYS A 246 2.30 -6.26 -6.54
N GLY A 247 2.79 -5.26 -5.80
CA GLY A 247 3.43 -4.07 -6.40
C GLY A 247 2.45 -3.11 -7.07
N MET A 248 1.15 -3.21 -6.77
CA MET A 248 0.08 -2.42 -7.39
C MET A 248 0.02 -0.99 -6.90
N PRO A 249 -0.39 -0.02 -7.73
CA PRO A 249 -0.64 1.34 -7.29
C PRO A 249 -1.80 1.36 -6.28
N SER A 250 -1.66 2.18 -5.25
CA SER A 250 -2.69 2.34 -4.21
C SER A 250 -2.76 3.80 -3.77
N ILE A 251 -3.97 4.29 -3.53
CA ILE A 251 -4.19 5.62 -2.96
C ILE A 251 -5.10 5.51 -1.74
N SER A 252 -4.75 6.19 -0.66
CA SER A 252 -5.59 6.37 0.53
C SER A 252 -6.23 7.75 0.48
N LEU A 253 -7.55 7.79 0.62
CA LEU A 253 -8.35 9.00 0.64
C LEU A 253 -8.98 9.17 2.03
N PRO A 254 -8.89 10.34 2.69
CA PRO A 254 -9.42 10.59 4.03
C PRO A 254 -10.93 10.84 4.00
N LEU A 255 -11.71 9.81 3.70
CA LEU A 255 -13.16 9.92 3.47
C LEU A 255 -14.01 9.54 4.68
N LEU A 256 -13.46 8.84 5.66
CA LEU A 256 -14.19 8.36 6.83
C LEU A 256 -13.65 8.96 8.13
N GLN A 257 -14.48 8.90 9.15
CA GLN A 257 -14.15 9.25 10.51
C GLN A 257 -14.59 8.11 11.44
N GLY A 258 -13.73 7.70 12.35
CA GLY A 258 -14.04 6.67 13.30
C GLY A 258 -14.79 7.22 14.53
N LYS A 259 -15.14 6.33 15.44
CA LYS A 259 -15.97 6.62 16.63
C LYS A 259 -15.40 7.65 17.60
N ASN A 260 -14.08 7.86 17.62
CA ASN A 260 -13.44 8.86 18.47
C ASN A 260 -13.16 10.17 17.71
N GLY A 261 -13.66 10.32 16.50
CA GLY A 261 -13.49 11.51 15.67
C GLY A 261 -12.14 11.59 14.94
N LEU A 262 -11.36 10.52 14.93
CA LEU A 262 -10.10 10.45 14.18
C LEU A 262 -10.33 10.00 12.74
N PRO A 263 -9.45 10.39 11.81
CA PRO A 263 -9.63 10.04 10.39
C PRO A 263 -9.39 8.56 10.13
N VAL A 264 -10.13 8.04 9.15
CA VAL A 264 -9.95 6.71 8.57
C VAL A 264 -9.94 6.82 7.05
N GLY A 265 -8.94 6.20 6.42
CA GLY A 265 -8.75 6.25 4.98
C GLY A 265 -9.47 5.12 4.25
N VAL A 266 -10.01 5.48 3.10
CA VAL A 266 -10.48 4.55 2.08
C VAL A 266 -9.39 4.34 1.06
N GLN A 267 -9.09 3.10 0.72
CA GLN A 267 -8.05 2.75 -0.24
C GLN A 267 -8.68 2.36 -1.58
N LEU A 268 -8.19 2.98 -2.66
CA LEU A 268 -8.41 2.50 -4.02
C LEU A 268 -7.11 1.87 -4.54
N VAL A 269 -7.25 0.73 -5.21
CA VAL A 269 -6.15 -0.02 -5.82
C VAL A 269 -6.50 -0.31 -7.27
N SER A 270 -5.53 -0.18 -8.18
CA SER A 270 -5.70 -0.48 -9.60
C SER A 270 -4.47 -1.23 -10.15
N SER A 271 -4.39 -1.43 -11.47
CA SER A 271 -3.28 -2.12 -12.15
C SER A 271 -2.18 -1.17 -12.62
#